data_27c497c9a83691b295f04e1cf416236e
#
_entry.id   27c497c9a83691b295f04e1cf416236e
#
_cell.length_a   1.000
_cell.length_b   1.000
_cell.length_c   1.000
_cell.angle_alpha   90.00
_cell.angle_beta   90.00
_cell.angle_gamma   90.00
#
_symmetry.space_group_name_H-M   'P 1'
#
loop_
_entity.id
_entity.type
_entity.pdbx_description
1 polymer ?
#
loop_
_entity_poly.entity_id
_entity_poly.type
_entity_poly.pdbx_seq_one_letter_code
_entity_poly.pdbx_strand_id
1 'polypeptide(L)'
;MTAELWSLLIDSFWKILLPGLTMTIPLTVISFAFALVIAVVTALVQFAGVRGLRQVARFYIWVIRGTPLLVQLFVVFYGLPNLGILIDPFPAAVLVFSINEGAYCAETIRAALESVPRGQMEAGECVGMSYLQIIRRIVLPQAMRTAFPTLSNSLISMIKDTSLAANITVTEMFMVTQRIVARTYEPLALYIEVGLIYLLFCTVLTKLQRVGEKKLQSYGYQKG
;
A
#
# COMPACT_ATOMS: atom_id res chain seq x y z
N MET A 1 17.53 -32.79 9.02
CA MET A 1 17.93 -31.74 8.08
C MET A 1 19.39 -31.98 7.76
N THR A 2 19.73 -32.21 6.49
CA THR A 2 21.10 -32.54 6.05
C THR A 2 22.00 -31.30 6.10
N ALA A 3 23.33 -31.48 6.27
CA ALA A 3 24.29 -30.38 6.24
C ALA A 3 24.22 -29.55 4.94
N GLU A 4 23.88 -30.22 3.84
CA GLU A 4 23.66 -29.60 2.53
C GLU A 4 22.48 -28.62 2.51
N LEU A 5 21.37 -28.95 3.20
CA LEU A 5 20.21 -28.06 3.30
C LEU A 5 20.52 -26.78 4.11
N TRP A 6 21.31 -26.91 5.18
CA TRP A 6 21.76 -25.75 5.94
C TRP A 6 22.67 -24.84 5.11
N SER A 7 23.62 -25.41 4.35
CA SER A 7 24.47 -24.61 3.47
C SER A 7 23.67 -23.89 2.37
N LEU A 8 22.65 -24.56 1.83
CA LEU A 8 21.74 -23.94 0.86
C LEU A 8 20.98 -22.74 1.46
N LEU A 9 20.39 -22.90 2.65
CA LEU A 9 19.64 -21.82 3.29
C LEU A 9 20.53 -20.60 3.63
N ILE A 10 21.76 -20.83 4.12
CA ILE A 10 22.70 -19.72 4.40
C ILE A 10 23.09 -19.00 3.10
N ASP A 11 23.30 -19.71 2.01
CA ASP A 11 23.63 -19.12 0.71
C ASP A 11 22.43 -18.40 0.08
N SER A 12 21.23 -18.98 0.16
CA SER A 12 19.99 -18.39 -0.39
C SER A 12 19.52 -17.17 0.39
N PHE A 13 19.73 -17.10 1.71
CA PHE A 13 19.29 -15.99 2.54
C PHE A 13 19.73 -14.63 2.00
N TRP A 14 21.00 -14.46 1.71
CA TRP A 14 21.52 -13.20 1.18
C TRP A 14 21.05 -12.94 -0.25
N LYS A 15 20.92 -13.99 -1.06
CA LYS A 15 20.41 -13.89 -2.44
C LYS A 15 18.95 -13.47 -2.50
N ILE A 16 18.15 -13.79 -1.48
CA ILE A 16 16.75 -13.41 -1.35
C ILE A 16 16.63 -12.05 -0.66
N LEU A 17 17.38 -11.81 0.41
CA LEU A 17 17.29 -10.57 1.18
C LEU A 17 17.72 -9.34 0.36
N LEU A 18 18.75 -9.44 -0.46
CA LEU A 18 19.24 -8.32 -1.26
C LEU A 18 18.18 -7.79 -2.24
N PRO A 19 17.52 -8.60 -3.07
CA PRO A 19 16.35 -8.14 -3.86
C PRO A 19 15.20 -7.63 -2.98
N GLY A 20 15.03 -8.15 -1.78
CA GLY A 20 14.08 -7.60 -0.81
C GLY A 20 14.35 -6.12 -0.51
N LEU A 21 15.60 -5.78 -0.26
CA LEU A 21 16.03 -4.40 0.04
C LEU A 21 16.07 -3.50 -1.20
N THR A 22 16.49 -4.03 -2.36
CA THR A 22 16.75 -3.23 -3.57
C THR A 22 15.57 -3.16 -4.54
N MET A 23 14.61 -4.08 -4.46
CA MET A 23 13.45 -4.14 -5.35
C MET A 23 12.13 -4.14 -4.58
N THR A 24 11.93 -5.05 -3.61
CA THR A 24 10.66 -5.16 -2.87
C THR A 24 10.37 -3.88 -2.07
N ILE A 25 11.32 -3.39 -1.29
CA ILE A 25 11.13 -2.14 -0.51
C ILE A 25 10.93 -0.93 -1.40
N PRO A 26 11.78 -0.63 -2.41
CA PRO A 26 11.53 0.49 -3.31
C PRO A 26 10.19 0.40 -4.05
N LEU A 27 9.81 -0.79 -4.55
CA LEU A 27 8.52 -1.02 -5.19
C LEU A 27 7.36 -0.65 -4.24
N THR A 28 7.42 -1.14 -2.98
CA THR A 28 6.42 -0.83 -1.96
C THR A 28 6.34 0.66 -1.67
N VAL A 29 7.48 1.31 -1.39
CA VAL A 29 7.52 2.72 -0.96
C VAL A 29 7.05 3.65 -2.09
N ILE A 30 7.54 3.43 -3.31
CA ILE A 30 7.17 4.26 -4.47
C ILE A 30 5.69 4.09 -4.80
N SER A 31 5.21 2.84 -4.88
CA SER A 31 3.80 2.55 -5.17
C SER A 31 2.88 3.12 -4.10
N PHE A 32 3.24 2.98 -2.82
CA PHE A 32 2.42 3.49 -1.74
C PHE A 32 2.40 5.03 -1.69
N ALA A 33 3.51 5.69 -2.01
CA ALA A 33 3.54 7.14 -2.11
C ALA A 33 2.58 7.67 -3.19
N PHE A 34 2.59 7.06 -4.38
CA PHE A 34 1.64 7.39 -5.43
C PHE A 34 0.20 7.00 -5.08
N ALA A 35 0.00 5.85 -4.43
CA ALA A 35 -1.30 5.41 -3.94
C ALA A 35 -1.91 6.44 -2.98
N LEU A 36 -1.13 6.99 -2.04
CA LEU A 36 -1.60 8.03 -1.12
C LEU A 36 -2.01 9.31 -1.86
N VAL A 37 -1.27 9.73 -2.88
CA VAL A 37 -1.65 10.90 -3.69
C VAL A 37 -2.99 10.65 -4.39
N ILE A 38 -3.13 9.50 -5.06
CA ILE A 38 -4.40 9.10 -5.72
C ILE A 38 -5.53 9.02 -4.69
N ALA A 39 -5.28 8.43 -3.52
CA ALA A 39 -6.25 8.26 -2.46
C ALA A 39 -6.75 9.60 -1.91
N VAL A 40 -5.86 10.54 -1.61
CA VAL A 40 -6.23 11.86 -1.11
C VAL A 40 -7.07 12.62 -2.14
N VAL A 41 -6.64 12.65 -3.40
CA VAL A 41 -7.40 13.31 -4.48
C VAL A 41 -8.79 12.68 -4.62
N THR A 42 -8.86 11.35 -4.68
CA THR A 42 -10.12 10.62 -4.84
C THR A 42 -11.05 10.81 -3.65
N ALA A 43 -10.53 10.76 -2.41
CA ALA A 43 -11.32 10.99 -1.19
C ALA A 43 -11.85 12.42 -1.13
N LEU A 44 -11.03 13.42 -1.45
CA LEU A 44 -11.47 14.83 -1.47
C LEU A 44 -12.53 15.09 -2.54
N VAL A 45 -12.41 14.51 -3.73
CA VAL A 45 -13.43 14.58 -4.79
C VAL A 45 -14.76 14.00 -4.32
N GLN A 46 -14.72 12.85 -3.62
CA GLN A 46 -15.93 12.25 -3.06
C GLN A 46 -16.54 13.10 -1.94
N PHE A 47 -15.69 13.65 -1.06
CA PHE A 47 -16.11 14.47 0.08
C PHE A 47 -16.69 15.81 -0.36
N ALA A 48 -16.09 16.47 -1.36
CA ALA A 48 -16.59 17.72 -1.93
C ALA A 48 -17.96 17.61 -2.62
N GLY A 49 -18.39 16.40 -2.98
CA GLY A 49 -19.75 16.13 -3.46
C GLY A 49 -20.08 16.64 -4.86
N VAL A 50 -19.09 17.08 -5.64
CA VAL A 50 -19.30 17.51 -7.05
C VAL A 50 -19.79 16.33 -7.88
N ARG A 51 -21.05 16.38 -8.34
CA ARG A 51 -21.80 15.21 -8.88
C ARG A 51 -21.02 14.43 -9.95
N GLY A 52 -20.49 15.07 -11.00
CA GLY A 52 -19.79 14.38 -12.09
C GLY A 52 -18.47 13.73 -11.63
N LEU A 53 -17.64 14.48 -10.90
CA LEU A 53 -16.36 13.99 -10.38
C LEU A 53 -16.54 12.85 -9.36
N ARG A 54 -17.56 12.96 -8.51
CA ARG A 54 -17.92 11.91 -7.56
C ARG A 54 -18.32 10.60 -8.25
N GLN A 55 -19.02 10.67 -9.37
CA GLN A 55 -19.39 9.47 -10.14
C GLN A 55 -18.14 8.79 -10.74
N VAL A 56 -17.24 9.56 -11.31
CA VAL A 56 -15.95 9.05 -11.83
C VAL A 56 -15.12 8.39 -10.73
N ALA A 57 -15.00 9.05 -9.56
CA ALA A 57 -14.27 8.49 -8.42
C ALA A 57 -14.91 7.16 -7.95
N ARG A 58 -16.24 7.10 -7.86
CA ARG A 58 -16.96 5.87 -7.49
C ARG A 58 -16.77 4.75 -8.50
N PHE A 59 -16.82 5.08 -9.80
CA PHE A 59 -16.60 4.12 -10.87
C PHE A 59 -15.18 3.54 -10.79
N TYR A 60 -14.16 4.41 -10.63
CA TYR A 60 -12.77 3.98 -10.42
C TYR A 60 -12.67 2.99 -9.24
N ILE A 61 -13.18 3.36 -8.07
CA ILE A 61 -13.12 2.52 -6.87
C ILE A 61 -13.86 1.20 -7.10
N TRP A 62 -15.05 1.23 -7.73
CA TRP A 62 -15.82 0.04 -8.01
C TRP A 62 -15.07 -0.93 -8.92
N VAL A 63 -14.49 -0.46 -10.03
CA VAL A 63 -13.71 -1.31 -10.96
C VAL A 63 -12.50 -1.90 -10.26
N ILE A 64 -11.69 -1.06 -9.62
CA ILE A 64 -10.40 -1.46 -9.07
C ILE A 64 -10.56 -2.42 -7.88
N ARG A 65 -11.51 -2.15 -6.98
CA ARG A 65 -11.77 -3.03 -5.83
C ARG A 65 -12.60 -4.25 -6.19
N GLY A 66 -13.27 -4.24 -7.32
CA GLY A 66 -14.05 -5.35 -7.84
C GLY A 66 -13.26 -6.35 -8.68
N THR A 67 -11.98 -6.08 -8.97
CA THR A 67 -11.12 -6.93 -9.81
C THR A 67 -9.86 -7.36 -9.06
N PRO A 68 -9.35 -8.61 -9.29
CA PRO A 68 -8.13 -9.09 -8.63
C PRO A 68 -6.90 -8.29 -9.08
N LEU A 69 -6.02 -7.95 -8.12
CA LEU A 69 -4.78 -7.23 -8.38
C LEU A 69 -3.88 -7.92 -9.42
N LEU A 70 -3.78 -9.26 -9.37
CA LEU A 70 -3.01 -10.02 -10.35
C LEU A 70 -3.54 -9.86 -11.78
N VAL A 71 -4.88 -9.82 -11.95
CA VAL A 71 -5.51 -9.59 -13.25
C VAL A 71 -5.18 -8.18 -13.75
N GLN A 72 -5.21 -7.17 -12.88
CA GLN A 72 -4.84 -5.81 -13.23
C GLN A 72 -3.38 -5.73 -13.70
N LEU A 73 -2.45 -6.43 -13.02
CA LEU A 73 -1.05 -6.55 -13.44
C LEU A 73 -0.94 -7.16 -14.85
N PHE A 74 -1.69 -8.22 -15.13
CA PHE A 74 -1.66 -8.90 -16.44
C PHE A 74 -2.25 -8.04 -17.55
N VAL A 75 -3.35 -7.32 -17.28
CA VAL A 75 -3.95 -6.39 -18.24
C VAL A 75 -2.96 -5.29 -18.64
N VAL A 76 -2.26 -4.72 -17.67
CA VAL A 76 -1.30 -3.65 -17.95
C VAL A 76 -0.04 -4.20 -18.64
N PHE A 77 0.54 -5.29 -18.12
CA PHE A 77 1.83 -5.75 -18.61
C PHE A 77 1.75 -6.57 -19.90
N TYR A 78 0.76 -7.44 -20.04
CA TYR A 78 0.57 -8.29 -21.23
C TYR A 78 -0.50 -7.77 -22.19
N GLY A 79 -1.44 -6.96 -21.71
CA GLY A 79 -2.55 -6.45 -22.53
C GLY A 79 -2.20 -5.18 -23.28
N LEU A 80 -1.57 -4.17 -22.65
CA LEU A 80 -1.22 -2.89 -23.29
C LEU A 80 -0.26 -3.01 -24.49
N PRO A 81 0.67 -3.97 -24.57
CA PRO A 81 1.48 -4.18 -25.75
C PRO A 81 0.68 -4.40 -27.04
N ASN A 82 -0.52 -5.01 -26.96
CA ASN A 82 -1.41 -5.15 -28.12
C ASN A 82 -1.93 -3.80 -28.67
N LEU A 83 -1.83 -2.74 -27.86
CA LEU A 83 -2.16 -1.36 -28.24
C LEU A 83 -0.92 -0.54 -28.57
N GLY A 84 0.26 -1.19 -28.69
CA GLY A 84 1.53 -0.53 -28.95
C GLY A 84 2.18 0.16 -27.74
N ILE A 85 1.64 -0.05 -26.53
CA ILE A 85 2.17 0.57 -25.29
C ILE A 85 3.00 -0.47 -24.55
N LEU A 86 4.33 -0.31 -24.60
CA LEU A 86 5.28 -1.16 -23.88
C LEU A 86 5.72 -0.47 -22.59
N ILE A 87 5.57 -1.16 -21.46
CA ILE A 87 5.99 -0.66 -20.15
C ILE A 87 6.89 -1.72 -19.52
N ASP A 88 8.05 -1.30 -19.02
CA ASP A 88 8.94 -2.21 -18.29
C ASP A 88 8.29 -2.79 -17.03
N PRO A 89 8.70 -3.99 -16.58
CA PRO A 89 8.07 -4.70 -15.46
C PRO A 89 7.94 -3.87 -14.18
N PHE A 90 9.01 -3.19 -13.77
CA PHE A 90 9.01 -2.41 -12.52
C PHE A 90 8.06 -1.19 -12.59
N PRO A 91 8.12 -0.32 -13.60
CA PRO A 91 7.13 0.76 -13.77
C PRO A 91 5.69 0.26 -13.91
N ALA A 92 5.46 -0.87 -14.59
CA ALA A 92 4.13 -1.48 -14.71
C ALA A 92 3.60 -1.91 -13.33
N ALA A 93 4.44 -2.55 -12.51
CA ALA A 93 4.09 -2.91 -11.14
C ALA A 93 3.79 -1.66 -10.30
N VAL A 94 4.66 -0.62 -10.34
CA VAL A 94 4.43 0.64 -9.63
C VAL A 94 3.08 1.24 -10.00
N LEU A 95 2.77 1.33 -11.30
CA LEU A 95 1.51 1.89 -11.80
C LEU A 95 0.30 1.14 -11.23
N VAL A 96 0.30 -0.19 -11.38
CA VAL A 96 -0.85 -1.02 -10.98
C VAL A 96 -1.03 -1.02 -9.47
N PHE A 97 0.04 -1.19 -8.69
CA PHE A 97 -0.05 -1.15 -7.23
C PHE A 97 -0.51 0.22 -6.73
N SER A 98 -0.03 1.31 -7.35
CA SER A 98 -0.46 2.67 -6.98
C SER A 98 -1.95 2.89 -7.24
N ILE A 99 -2.45 2.46 -8.39
CA ILE A 99 -3.87 2.57 -8.75
C ILE A 99 -4.71 1.67 -7.85
N ASN A 100 -4.28 0.43 -7.62
CA ASN A 100 -5.03 -0.52 -6.79
C ASN A 100 -5.13 -0.04 -5.35
N GLU A 101 -4.01 0.18 -4.68
CA GLU A 101 -3.97 0.60 -3.27
C GLU A 101 -4.56 2.01 -3.08
N GLY A 102 -4.43 2.87 -4.10
CA GLY A 102 -5.06 4.18 -4.13
C GLY A 102 -6.58 4.13 -3.96
N ALA A 103 -7.24 3.12 -4.54
CA ALA A 103 -8.67 2.93 -4.39
C ALA A 103 -9.07 2.47 -2.97
N TYR A 104 -8.29 1.58 -2.36
CA TYR A 104 -8.52 1.14 -0.97
C TYR A 104 -8.25 2.26 0.03
N CYS A 105 -7.12 2.95 -0.10
CA CYS A 105 -6.75 4.08 0.75
C CYS A 105 -7.74 5.26 0.61
N ALA A 106 -8.31 5.49 -0.59
CA ALA A 106 -9.31 6.53 -0.79
C ALA A 106 -10.57 6.31 0.05
N GLU A 107 -11.06 5.08 0.12
CA GLU A 107 -12.21 4.75 0.97
C GLU A 107 -11.87 4.87 2.46
N THR A 108 -10.66 4.49 2.87
CA THR A 108 -10.18 4.67 4.24
C THR A 108 -10.16 6.15 4.62
N ILE A 109 -9.58 7.01 3.77
CA ILE A 109 -9.51 8.46 4.02
C ILE A 109 -10.92 9.07 4.03
N ARG A 110 -11.78 8.68 3.07
CA ARG A 110 -13.17 9.16 3.01
C ARG A 110 -13.93 8.81 4.29
N ALA A 111 -13.87 7.54 4.73
CA ALA A 111 -14.51 7.09 5.96
C ALA A 111 -14.00 7.84 7.20
N ALA A 112 -12.69 8.12 7.25
CA ALA A 112 -12.10 8.89 8.32
C ALA A 112 -12.55 10.37 8.32
N LEU A 113 -12.68 11.00 7.16
CA LEU A 113 -13.23 12.35 7.04
C LEU A 113 -14.69 12.39 7.49
N GLU A 114 -15.50 11.41 7.10
CA GLU A 114 -16.92 11.32 7.48
C GLU A 114 -17.14 10.94 8.95
N SER A 115 -16.14 10.35 9.62
CA SER A 115 -16.21 10.01 11.04
C SER A 115 -16.10 11.22 11.98
N VAL A 116 -15.64 12.37 11.49
CA VAL A 116 -15.54 13.58 12.30
C VAL A 116 -16.95 14.12 12.56
N PRO A 117 -17.34 14.33 13.86
CA PRO A 117 -18.68 14.79 14.19
C PRO A 117 -19.00 16.15 13.54
N ARG A 118 -20.20 16.27 12.97
CA ARG A 118 -20.65 17.52 12.31
C ARG A 118 -20.60 18.73 13.22
N GLY A 119 -20.88 18.56 14.51
CA GLY A 119 -20.77 19.65 15.49
C GLY A 119 -19.38 20.30 15.57
N GLN A 120 -18.32 19.59 15.15
CA GLN A 120 -16.98 20.18 15.05
C GLN A 120 -16.89 21.21 13.88
N MET A 121 -17.61 20.94 12.79
CA MET A 121 -17.68 21.88 11.67
C MET A 121 -18.56 23.08 12.01
N GLU A 122 -19.72 22.82 12.60
CA GLU A 122 -20.66 23.84 13.08
C GLU A 122 -20.02 24.78 14.11
N ALA A 123 -19.26 24.25 15.06
CA ALA A 123 -18.51 25.03 16.03
C ALA A 123 -17.47 25.94 15.35
N GLY A 124 -16.79 25.45 14.33
CA GLY A 124 -15.86 26.24 13.52
C GLY A 124 -16.56 27.41 12.79
N GLU A 125 -17.75 27.14 12.24
CA GLU A 125 -18.57 28.17 11.58
C GLU A 125 -19.04 29.26 12.58
N CYS A 126 -19.47 28.85 13.77
CA CYS A 126 -19.91 29.78 14.83
C CYS A 126 -18.82 30.78 15.26
N VAL A 127 -17.55 30.39 15.19
CA VAL A 127 -16.43 31.31 15.50
C VAL A 127 -15.88 32.02 14.25
N GLY A 128 -16.58 31.94 13.11
CA GLY A 128 -16.25 32.68 11.89
C GLY A 128 -15.11 32.07 11.05
N MET A 129 -14.79 30.79 11.25
CA MET A 129 -13.78 30.13 10.41
C MET A 129 -14.32 29.84 8.99
N SER A 130 -13.49 30.09 7.99
CA SER A 130 -13.82 29.66 6.63
C SER A 130 -13.80 28.14 6.51
N TYR A 131 -14.53 27.60 5.51
CA TYR A 131 -14.57 26.16 5.24
C TYR A 131 -13.17 25.53 5.15
N LEU A 132 -12.23 26.16 4.44
CA LEU A 132 -10.87 25.67 4.30
C LEU A 132 -10.11 25.67 5.66
N GLN A 133 -10.36 26.67 6.52
CA GLN A 133 -9.78 26.70 7.86
C GLN A 133 -10.34 25.57 8.72
N ILE A 134 -11.64 25.30 8.66
CA ILE A 134 -12.30 24.18 9.36
C ILE A 134 -11.70 22.87 8.91
N ILE A 135 -11.64 22.62 7.58
CA ILE A 135 -11.07 21.38 7.04
C ILE A 135 -9.61 21.20 7.50
N ARG A 136 -8.77 22.23 7.35
CA ARG A 136 -7.34 22.12 7.64
C ARG A 136 -7.01 22.05 9.13
N ARG A 137 -7.74 22.77 9.98
CA ARG A 137 -7.41 22.91 11.42
C ARG A 137 -8.22 21.98 12.32
N ILE A 138 -9.41 21.56 11.91
CA ILE A 138 -10.32 20.76 12.74
C ILE A 138 -10.49 19.35 12.15
N VAL A 139 -10.98 19.23 10.92
CA VAL A 139 -11.38 17.96 10.33
C VAL A 139 -10.17 17.09 9.98
N LEU A 140 -9.24 17.62 9.21
CA LEU A 140 -8.11 16.85 8.70
C LEU A 140 -7.22 16.26 9.80
N PRO A 141 -6.84 16.98 10.87
CA PRO A 141 -6.04 16.37 11.94
C PRO A 141 -6.75 15.22 12.67
N GLN A 142 -8.07 15.30 12.84
CA GLN A 142 -8.87 14.24 13.46
C GLN A 142 -9.00 13.04 12.52
N ALA A 143 -9.35 13.30 11.25
CA ALA A 143 -9.47 12.26 10.24
C ALA A 143 -8.15 11.50 10.02
N MET A 144 -7.01 12.21 10.00
CA MET A 144 -5.70 11.56 9.83
C MET A 144 -5.36 10.62 11.00
N ARG A 145 -5.74 10.95 12.23
CA ARG A 145 -5.56 10.05 13.38
C ARG A 145 -6.37 8.76 13.22
N THR A 146 -7.61 8.89 12.76
CA THR A 146 -8.50 7.75 12.51
C THR A 146 -8.03 6.90 11.33
N ALA A 147 -7.51 7.53 10.26
CA ALA A 147 -7.05 6.83 9.06
C ALA A 147 -5.69 6.14 9.24
N PHE A 148 -4.79 6.69 10.06
CA PHE A 148 -3.38 6.28 10.14
C PHE A 148 -3.17 4.79 10.40
N PRO A 149 -3.87 4.14 11.37
CA PRO A 149 -3.69 2.69 11.60
C PRO A 149 -4.03 1.86 10.37
N THR A 150 -5.15 2.17 9.70
CA THR A 150 -5.60 1.45 8.51
C THR A 150 -4.67 1.69 7.32
N LEU A 151 -4.23 2.93 7.07
CA LEU A 151 -3.26 3.24 6.02
C LEU A 151 -1.91 2.56 6.26
N SER A 152 -1.48 2.47 7.51
CA SER A 152 -0.25 1.75 7.86
C SER A 152 -0.40 0.24 7.64
N ASN A 153 -1.55 -0.34 7.94
CA ASN A 153 -1.85 -1.74 7.61
C ASN A 153 -1.86 -1.99 6.10
N SER A 154 -2.35 -1.05 5.30
CA SER A 154 -2.28 -1.07 3.85
C SER A 154 -0.83 -1.13 3.35
N LEU A 155 0.06 -0.32 3.90
CA LEU A 155 1.49 -0.38 3.58
C LEU A 155 2.11 -1.76 3.92
N ILE A 156 1.78 -2.32 5.10
CA ILE A 156 2.25 -3.65 5.51
C ILE A 156 1.66 -4.76 4.60
N SER A 157 0.45 -4.59 4.11
CA SER A 157 -0.14 -5.53 3.14
C SER A 157 0.56 -5.45 1.80
N MET A 158 0.77 -4.24 1.30
CA MET A 158 1.41 -3.99 0.01
C MET A 158 2.80 -4.62 -0.12
N ILE A 159 3.61 -4.64 0.96
CA ILE A 159 4.93 -5.30 0.90
C ILE A 159 4.82 -6.80 0.61
N LYS A 160 3.74 -7.46 1.02
CA LYS A 160 3.47 -8.87 0.70
C LYS A 160 2.93 -9.02 -0.72
N ASP A 161 2.09 -8.07 -1.16
CA ASP A 161 1.48 -8.07 -2.48
C ASP A 161 2.50 -7.85 -3.59
N THR A 162 3.69 -7.27 -3.28
CA THR A 162 4.79 -7.17 -4.25
C THR A 162 5.22 -8.52 -4.81
N SER A 163 5.00 -9.63 -4.09
CA SER A 163 5.24 -10.98 -4.59
C SER A 163 4.47 -11.30 -5.88
N LEU A 164 3.31 -10.66 -6.09
CA LEU A 164 2.54 -10.81 -7.33
C LEU A 164 3.28 -10.25 -8.56
N ALA A 165 4.19 -9.29 -8.36
CA ALA A 165 4.99 -8.71 -9.44
C ALA A 165 5.99 -9.71 -10.04
N ALA A 166 6.29 -10.82 -9.36
CA ALA A 166 7.04 -11.95 -9.93
C ALA A 166 6.36 -12.48 -11.22
N ASN A 167 5.04 -12.45 -11.30
CA ASN A 167 4.28 -12.93 -12.45
C ASN A 167 4.41 -12.04 -13.70
N ILE A 168 4.93 -10.83 -13.54
CA ILE A 168 5.28 -9.91 -14.62
C ILE A 168 6.79 -9.66 -14.69
N THR A 169 7.56 -10.64 -14.26
CA THR A 169 9.03 -10.70 -14.35
C THR A 169 9.82 -9.67 -13.52
N VAL A 170 9.22 -8.99 -12.56
CA VAL A 170 9.94 -8.16 -11.59
C VAL A 170 10.80 -9.08 -10.71
N THR A 171 12.11 -8.86 -10.74
CA THR A 171 13.09 -9.67 -9.97
C THR A 171 13.15 -9.19 -8.52
N GLU A 172 12.03 -9.35 -7.80
CA GLU A 172 11.92 -9.13 -6.36
C GLU A 172 12.23 -10.43 -5.60
N MET A 173 12.17 -10.43 -4.26
CA MET A 173 12.65 -11.57 -3.47
C MET A 173 11.88 -12.87 -3.71
N PHE A 174 10.57 -12.84 -4.01
CA PHE A 174 9.80 -14.06 -4.30
C PHE A 174 10.19 -14.67 -5.66
N MET A 175 10.40 -13.82 -6.68
CA MET A 175 10.90 -14.26 -7.99
C MET A 175 12.28 -14.91 -7.89
N VAL A 176 13.18 -14.34 -7.08
CA VAL A 176 14.50 -14.93 -6.84
C VAL A 176 14.38 -16.28 -6.15
N THR A 177 13.50 -16.38 -5.15
CA THR A 177 13.22 -17.66 -4.47
C THR A 177 12.72 -18.71 -5.45
N GLN A 178 11.76 -18.37 -6.33
CA GLN A 178 11.27 -19.30 -7.37
C GLN A 178 12.40 -19.82 -8.28
N ARG A 179 13.34 -18.94 -8.66
CA ARG A 179 14.51 -19.32 -9.47
C ARG A 179 15.46 -20.29 -8.73
N ILE A 180 15.64 -20.10 -7.42
CA ILE A 180 16.45 -20.99 -6.60
C ILE A 180 15.72 -22.34 -6.46
N VAL A 181 14.44 -22.34 -6.14
CA VAL A 181 13.59 -23.56 -6.07
C VAL A 181 13.67 -24.37 -7.36
N ALA A 182 13.57 -23.70 -8.52
CA ALA A 182 13.63 -24.38 -9.81
C ALA A 182 14.98 -25.09 -10.09
N ARG A 183 16.06 -24.69 -9.40
CA ARG A 183 17.40 -25.28 -9.56
C ARG A 183 17.72 -26.33 -8.51
N THR A 184 17.17 -26.19 -7.32
CA THR A 184 17.54 -27.03 -6.15
C THR A 184 16.49 -28.09 -5.82
N TYR A 185 15.25 -27.91 -6.30
CA TYR A 185 14.10 -28.77 -5.99
C TYR A 185 13.76 -28.86 -4.50
N GLU A 186 14.08 -27.80 -3.72
CA GLU A 186 13.81 -27.69 -2.28
C GLU A 186 12.72 -26.62 -1.96
N PRO A 187 11.47 -26.80 -2.45
CA PRO A 187 10.45 -25.76 -2.36
C PRO A 187 10.04 -25.46 -0.91
N LEU A 188 9.89 -26.49 -0.06
CA LEU A 188 9.41 -26.29 1.31
C LEU A 188 10.37 -25.38 2.10
N ALA A 189 11.66 -25.68 2.09
CA ALA A 189 12.65 -24.96 2.86
C ALA A 189 12.78 -23.50 2.37
N LEU A 190 12.87 -23.30 1.06
CA LEU A 190 13.07 -21.99 0.46
C LEU A 190 11.81 -21.08 0.55
N TYR A 191 10.60 -21.65 0.43
CA TYR A 191 9.38 -20.85 0.63
C TYR A 191 9.15 -20.51 2.11
N ILE A 192 9.58 -21.36 3.06
CA ILE A 192 9.60 -20.99 4.48
C ILE A 192 10.62 -19.87 4.70
N GLU A 193 11.81 -19.95 4.12
CA GLU A 193 12.86 -18.94 4.25
C GLU A 193 12.38 -17.56 3.76
N VAL A 194 11.85 -17.45 2.55
CA VAL A 194 11.32 -16.18 2.04
C VAL A 194 10.14 -15.70 2.88
N GLY A 195 9.27 -16.59 3.37
CA GLY A 195 8.21 -16.26 4.30
C GLY A 195 8.71 -15.63 5.59
N LEU A 196 9.83 -16.13 6.14
CA LEU A 196 10.48 -15.55 7.31
C LEU A 196 11.09 -14.16 7.03
N ILE A 197 11.64 -13.95 5.82
CA ILE A 197 12.15 -12.63 5.40
C ILE A 197 10.99 -11.63 5.25
N TYR A 198 9.85 -12.01 4.65
CA TYR A 198 8.64 -11.19 4.63
C TYR A 198 8.16 -10.86 6.04
N LEU A 199 8.14 -11.86 6.94
CA LEU A 199 7.76 -11.67 8.34
C LEU A 199 8.67 -10.66 9.05
N LEU A 200 9.98 -10.71 8.79
CA LEU A 200 10.94 -9.73 9.31
C LEU A 200 10.59 -8.31 8.85
N PHE A 201 10.37 -8.10 7.54
CA PHE A 201 9.99 -6.79 7.01
C PHE A 201 8.65 -6.30 7.59
N CYS A 202 7.62 -7.15 7.62
CA CYS A 202 6.34 -6.81 8.23
C CYS A 202 6.46 -6.47 9.73
N THR A 203 7.34 -7.19 10.47
CA THR A 203 7.59 -6.93 11.89
C THR A 203 8.21 -5.56 12.12
N VAL A 204 9.19 -5.18 11.27
CA VAL A 204 9.81 -3.85 11.33
C VAL A 204 8.77 -2.76 11.05
N LEU A 205 7.98 -2.91 9.97
CA LEU A 205 6.92 -1.96 9.64
C LEU A 205 5.85 -1.86 10.74
N THR A 206 5.44 -2.97 11.34
CA THR A 206 4.48 -2.98 12.45
C THR A 206 5.02 -2.24 13.68
N LYS A 207 6.32 -2.37 13.98
CA LYS A 207 6.95 -1.59 15.06
C LYS A 207 6.94 -0.08 14.74
N LEU A 208 7.27 0.29 13.50
CA LEU A 208 7.23 1.69 13.05
C LEU A 208 5.80 2.25 13.12
N GLN A 209 4.80 1.48 12.69
CA GLN A 209 3.39 1.83 12.82
C GLN A 209 3.02 2.16 14.27
N ARG A 210 3.34 1.27 15.23
CA ARG A 210 3.05 1.49 16.66
C ARG A 210 3.68 2.76 17.22
N VAL A 211 4.89 3.10 16.78
CA VAL A 211 5.54 4.36 17.15
C VAL A 211 4.78 5.55 16.58
N GLY A 212 4.36 5.48 15.32
CA GLY A 212 3.55 6.51 14.68
C GLY A 212 2.20 6.72 15.36
N GLU A 213 1.49 5.63 15.68
CA GLU A 213 0.20 5.66 16.38
C GLU A 213 0.32 6.35 17.76
N LYS A 214 1.33 5.97 18.55
CA LYS A 214 1.59 6.59 19.86
C LYS A 214 1.82 8.11 19.74
N LYS A 215 2.60 8.53 18.75
CA LYS A 215 2.83 9.95 18.48
C LYS A 215 1.55 10.69 18.11
N LEU A 216 0.71 10.13 17.24
CA LEU A 216 -0.54 10.75 16.82
C LEU A 216 -1.57 10.83 17.95
N GLN A 217 -1.62 9.84 18.85
CA GLN A 217 -2.48 9.84 20.02
C GLN A 217 -2.06 10.87 21.07
N SER A 218 -0.76 11.09 21.27
CA SER A 218 -0.25 12.03 22.26
C SER A 218 -0.56 13.50 21.91
N TYR A 219 -0.75 13.84 20.66
CA TYR A 219 -1.09 15.20 20.19
C TYR A 219 -2.55 15.61 20.47
N GLY A 220 -3.38 14.78 21.09
CA GLY A 220 -4.80 15.04 21.32
C GLY A 220 -5.28 14.90 22.76
N TYR A 221 -4.44 14.50 23.68
CA TYR A 221 -4.77 14.31 25.08
C TYR A 221 -3.75 15.05 25.95
N GLN A 222 -3.91 16.37 26.10
CA GLN A 222 -3.56 16.97 27.38
C GLN A 222 -4.67 16.55 28.33
N LYS A 223 -4.32 15.65 29.25
CA LYS A 223 -5.18 15.27 30.38
C LYS A 223 -5.51 16.56 31.11
N GLY A 224 -6.79 17.01 31.05
CA GLY A 224 -7.36 17.87 32.05
C GLY A 224 -7.52 17.08 33.33
#